data_3fa1603db6cb2548a3f2768aed50ac90
#
_entry.id   3fa1603db6cb2548a3f2768aed50ac90
#
_cell.length_a   1.000
_cell.length_b   1.000
_cell.length_c   1.000
_cell.angle_alpha   90.00
_cell.angle_beta   90.00
_cell.angle_gamma   90.00
#
_symmetry.space_group_name_H-M   'P 1'
#
loop_
_entity.id
_entity.type
_entity.pdbx_description
1 polymer ?
#
loop_
_entity_poly.entity_id
_entity_poly.type
_entity_poly.pdbx_seq_one_letter_code
_entity_poly.pdbx_strand_id
1 'polypeptide(L)' 'MPHKFKVGDVVAINPAISRFVPNGVFEVTKRLPGNGEPEYRIKNANEPHERVARESELIKA' A
#
# COMPACT_ATOMS: atom_id res chain seq x y z
N MET A 1 -14.82 0.81 -8.54
CA MET A 1 -14.61 -0.32 -7.60
C MET A 1 -14.30 0.21 -6.22
N PRO A 2 -14.92 -0.36 -5.20
CA PRO A 2 -14.60 0.08 -3.84
C PRO A 2 -13.17 -0.33 -3.47
N HIS A 3 -12.53 0.51 -2.69
CA HIS A 3 -11.20 0.21 -2.19
C HIS A 3 -11.29 -0.87 -1.10
N LYS A 4 -10.35 -1.81 -1.16
CA LYS A 4 -10.29 -2.90 -0.19
C LYS A 4 -9.74 -2.43 1.16
N PHE A 5 -8.85 -1.44 1.14
CA PHE A 5 -8.23 -0.90 2.35
C PHE A 5 -8.74 0.49 2.63
N LYS A 6 -8.66 0.90 3.90
CA LYS A 6 -9.10 2.21 4.37
C LYS A 6 -7.90 3.02 4.83
N VAL A 7 -8.05 4.34 4.83
CA VAL A 7 -7.05 5.22 5.44
C VAL A 7 -6.86 4.81 6.90
N GLY A 8 -5.62 4.63 7.30
CA GLY A 8 -5.27 4.15 8.64
C GLY A 8 -5.01 2.67 8.72
N ASP A 9 -5.38 1.90 7.68
CA ASP A 9 -5.10 0.47 7.67
C ASP A 9 -3.60 0.23 7.57
N VAL A 10 -3.15 -0.85 8.20
CA VAL A 10 -1.75 -1.27 8.14
C VAL A 10 -1.64 -2.40 7.13
N VAL A 11 -0.75 -2.22 6.17
CA VAL A 11 -0.56 -3.15 5.06
C VAL A 11 0.92 -3.48 4.89
N ALA A 12 1.18 -4.53 4.14
CA ALA A 12 2.54 -4.90 3.76
C ALA A 12 2.59 -5.09 2.24
N ILE A 13 3.79 -5.00 1.68
CA ILE A 13 3.98 -5.29 0.26
C ILE A 13 3.91 -6.80 0.06
N ASN A 14 3.13 -7.22 -0.91
CA ASN A 14 2.94 -8.63 -1.21
C ASN A 14 4.24 -9.23 -1.76
N PRO A 15 4.89 -10.16 -1.05
CA PRO A 15 6.17 -10.71 -1.50
C PRO A 15 6.06 -11.55 -2.76
N ALA A 16 4.86 -12.01 -3.12
CA ALA A 16 4.66 -12.76 -4.35
C ALA A 16 4.80 -11.88 -5.59
N ILE A 17 4.67 -10.56 -5.43
CA ILE A 17 4.69 -9.62 -6.55
C ILE A 17 6.03 -8.89 -6.61
N SER A 18 6.66 -8.63 -5.48
CA SER A 18 7.91 -7.88 -5.44
C SER A 18 8.99 -8.66 -4.70
N ARG A 19 10.14 -8.83 -5.35
CA ARG A 19 11.29 -9.48 -4.72
C ARG A 19 12.03 -8.56 -3.78
N PHE A 20 11.89 -7.27 -3.98
CA PHE A 20 12.55 -6.26 -3.16
C PHE A 20 11.52 -5.62 -2.26
N VAL A 21 11.04 -6.41 -1.30
CA VAL A 21 10.04 -5.95 -0.36
C VAL A 21 10.74 -5.17 0.74
N PRO A 22 10.41 -3.88 0.93
CA PRO A 22 10.93 -3.15 2.08
C PRO A 22 10.46 -3.85 3.35
N ASN A 23 11.36 -3.97 4.32
CA ASN A 23 11.00 -4.56 5.60
C ASN A 23 10.01 -3.68 6.33
N GLY A 24 9.09 -4.30 7.04
CA GLY A 24 8.14 -3.60 7.88
C GLY A 24 6.78 -3.44 7.23
N VAL A 25 5.99 -2.60 7.85
CA VAL A 25 4.61 -2.37 7.45
C VAL A 25 4.42 -0.91 7.06
N PHE A 26 3.33 -0.66 6.32
CA PHE A 26 2.99 0.67 5.86
C PHE A 26 1.60 1.01 6.33
N GLU A 27 1.37 2.30 6.55
CA GLU A 27 0.04 2.79 6.84
C GLU A 27 -0.54 3.43 5.57
N VAL A 28 -1.80 3.11 5.28
CA VAL A 28 -2.50 3.74 4.17
C VAL A 28 -2.83 5.18 4.58
N THR A 29 -2.29 6.15 3.85
CA THR A 29 -2.51 7.55 4.16
C THR A 29 -3.55 8.18 3.25
N LYS A 30 -3.76 7.62 2.06
CA LYS A 30 -4.76 8.14 1.13
C LYS A 30 -5.19 7.04 0.17
N ARG A 31 -6.47 7.04 -0.19
CA ARG A 31 -6.98 6.18 -1.25
C ARG A 31 -6.98 6.97 -2.54
N LEU A 32 -6.47 6.36 -3.60
CA LEU A 32 -6.33 7.03 -4.88
C LEU A 32 -7.16 6.31 -5.94
N PRO A 33 -7.75 7.05 -6.89
CA PRO A 33 -8.39 6.43 -8.04
C PRO A 33 -7.32 5.84 -8.94
N GLY A 34 -7.29 4.54 -9.08
CA GLY A 34 -6.30 3.89 -9.91
C GLY A 34 -6.77 3.77 -11.35
N ASN A 35 -5.83 3.49 -12.22
CA ASN A 35 -6.11 3.25 -13.62
C ASN A 35 -6.24 1.74 -13.81
N GLY A 36 -7.47 1.23 -13.67
CA GLY A 36 -7.75 -0.19 -13.76
C GLY A 36 -7.99 -0.88 -12.44
N GLU A 37 -7.33 -0.44 -11.37
CA GLU A 37 -7.57 -0.94 -10.03
C GLU A 37 -7.29 0.17 -9.02
N PRO A 38 -7.85 0.05 -7.81
CA PRO A 38 -7.60 1.05 -6.78
C PRO A 38 -6.13 1.16 -6.43
N GLU A 39 -5.71 2.37 -6.11
CA GLU A 39 -4.34 2.65 -5.68
C GLU A 39 -4.36 3.31 -4.32
N TYR A 40 -3.23 3.28 -3.66
CA TYR A 40 -3.09 3.81 -2.30
C TYR A 40 -1.78 4.54 -2.16
N ARG A 41 -1.81 5.61 -1.38
CA ARG A 41 -0.59 6.22 -0.88
C ARG A 41 -0.30 5.59 0.48
N ILE A 42 0.91 5.08 0.64
CA ILE A 42 1.31 4.35 1.85
C ILE A 42 2.60 4.94 2.40
N LYS A 43 2.78 4.86 3.70
CA LYS A 43 3.93 5.41 4.38
C LYS A 43 4.47 4.43 5.41
N ASN A 44 5.79 4.22 5.39
CA ASN A 44 6.49 3.48 6.41
C ASN A 44 6.99 4.46 7.47
N ALA A 45 6.90 4.09 8.74
CA ALA A 45 7.31 4.96 9.84
C ALA A 45 8.80 5.33 9.77
N ASN A 46 9.60 4.51 9.12
CA ASN A 46 11.05 4.74 9.02
C ASN A 46 11.45 5.53 7.78
N GLU A 47 10.48 5.94 6.96
CA GLU A 47 10.75 6.68 5.74
C GLU A 47 10.06 8.03 5.78
N PRO A 48 10.74 9.11 5.34
CA PRO A 48 10.13 10.44 5.35
C PRO A 48 9.14 10.67 4.20
N HIS A 49 9.14 9.83 3.18
CA HIS A 49 8.29 10.03 2.01
C HIS A 49 7.26 8.92 1.90
N GLU A 50 6.22 9.18 1.11
CA GLU A 50 5.17 8.20 0.86
C GLU A 50 5.43 7.49 -0.46
N ARG A 51 4.84 6.30 -0.59
CA ARG A 51 4.89 5.52 -1.82
C ARG A 51 3.48 5.33 -2.35
N VAL A 52 3.36 5.12 -3.66
CA VAL A 52 2.09 4.77 -4.28
C VAL A 52 2.15 3.30 -4.65
N ALA A 53 1.10 2.55 -4.29
CA ALA A 53 1.02 1.13 -4.57
C ALA A 53 -0.38 0.77 -5.05
N ARG A 54 -0.45 -0.20 -5.95
CA ARG A 54 -1.74 -0.73 -6.40
C ARG A 54 -2.27 -1.73 -5.38
N GLU A 55 -3.59 -1.89 -5.37
CA GLU A 55 -4.24 -2.78 -4.41
C GLU A 55 -3.69 -4.21 -4.49
N SER A 56 -3.39 -4.70 -5.70
CA SER A 56 -2.85 -6.04 -5.89
C SER A 56 -1.44 -6.20 -5.32
N GLU A 57 -0.73 -5.09 -5.06
CA GLU A 57 0.61 -5.12 -4.50
C GLU A 57 0.62 -5.17 -2.98
N LEU A 58 -0.54 -5.06 -2.35
CA LEU A 58 -0.65 -4.93 -0.90
C LEU A 58 -1.40 -6.11 -0.30
N ILE A 59 -0.97 -6.48 0.90
CA ILE A 59 -1.69 -7.44 1.73
C ILE A 59 -1.90 -6.81 3.10
N LYS A 60 -2.94 -7.23 3.78
CA LYS A 60 -3.20 -6.74 5.13
C LYS A 60 -2.16 -7.29 6.08
N ALA A 61 -1.58 -6.40 6.87
CA ALA A 61 -0.55 -6.79 7.83
C ALA A 61 -1.17 -7.31 9.12
#